data_86fcd98c0cdd3b0a479cf8165d376bed
#
_entry.id   86fcd98c0cdd3b0a479cf8165d376bed
#
_cell.length_a   1.000
_cell.length_b   1.000
_cell.length_c   1.000
_cell.angle_alpha   90.00
_cell.angle_beta   90.00
_cell.angle_gamma   90.00
#
_symmetry.space_group_name_H-M   'P 1'
#
loop_
_entity.id
_entity.type
_entity.pdbx_description
1 polymer ?
#
loop_
_entity_poly.entity_id
_entity_poly.type
_entity_poly.pdbx_seq_one_letter_code
_entity_poly.pdbx_strand_id
1 'polypeptide(L)'
;MSDTTQTKSGSGGIRIAVQKFGTFLSGMIMPNIPALIAWGLITAFFIPVGWTPNEGLATLVDPTIHYLLPLIIANTGGRMVYEMRGGVVGTVATIGAIAGSDYLIDQFNAAALAENPDAGSLGYVHMFIGAMILGPLGAWVMKKLDALWEGKIKAGFEMLVNMFSAGIAGFFLMIFGFYVIARLVNALMDVLGSAVGWLIDTGFLPLVSLIIEPAKIFFLNNAINHGVLTPLGTTEAASTGKSILFLLEANPGPGLGILLAFSFFGVGMAKASAPGAAIIHFFGGIHEIYFPYVLMKPALILAAIGGGMTGVATNMVFHTGLRAPAAPGSFIAIMLQTANDSYLGVILSVLLSTVVSFLIAAVILRASRKKDLENENAGDLSAAIAKTEANKGKK
;
A
#
# COMPACT_ATOMS: atom_id res chain seq x y z
N MET A 1 -21.51 -46.02 14.34
CA MET A 1 -20.04 -45.96 14.32
C MET A 1 -19.64 -45.64 12.88
N SER A 2 -19.35 -44.40 12.61
CA SER A 2 -18.58 -43.99 11.43
C SER A 2 -17.83 -42.74 11.80
N ASP A 3 -16.57 -42.97 11.88
CA ASP A 3 -15.49 -42.01 12.19
C ASP A 3 -15.34 -41.06 11.01
N THR A 4 -15.68 -39.81 11.14
CA THR A 4 -15.37 -38.78 10.13
C THR A 4 -14.16 -38.00 10.60
N THR A 5 -13.02 -38.48 10.14
CA THR A 5 -11.72 -37.85 10.21
C THR A 5 -11.78 -36.39 9.77
N GLN A 6 -11.59 -35.48 10.75
CA GLN A 6 -11.21 -34.12 10.52
C GLN A 6 -9.74 -34.05 10.05
N THR A 7 -9.53 -33.81 8.77
CA THR A 7 -8.24 -33.40 8.24
C THR A 7 -8.46 -32.22 7.32
N LYS A 8 -8.09 -31.00 7.81
CA LYS A 8 -7.59 -29.86 7.01
C LYS A 8 -7.51 -28.60 7.88
N SER A 9 -6.49 -28.46 8.72
CA SER A 9 -6.28 -27.24 9.49
C SER A 9 -4.97 -26.47 9.16
N GLY A 10 -4.18 -26.90 8.18
CA GLY A 10 -2.88 -26.28 7.91
C GLY A 10 -2.91 -25.03 7.01
N SER A 11 -3.60 -25.08 5.87
CA SER A 11 -3.57 -23.98 4.88
C SER A 11 -4.53 -22.83 5.21
N GLY A 12 -5.58 -23.08 5.99
CA GLY A 12 -6.52 -22.06 6.44
C GLY A 12 -5.91 -21.09 7.46
N GLY A 13 -5.05 -21.59 8.35
CA GLY A 13 -4.44 -20.79 9.43
C GLY A 13 -3.47 -19.73 8.92
N ILE A 14 -2.57 -20.09 8.02
CA ILE A 14 -1.58 -19.14 7.44
C ILE A 14 -2.30 -18.06 6.63
N ARG A 15 -3.28 -18.43 5.81
CA ARG A 15 -4.06 -17.48 5.03
C ARG A 15 -4.77 -16.45 5.92
N ILE A 16 -5.40 -16.91 7.01
CA ILE A 16 -6.09 -16.04 7.97
C ILE A 16 -5.09 -15.12 8.68
N ALA A 17 -3.91 -15.62 9.06
CA ALA A 17 -2.88 -14.82 9.70
C ALA A 17 -2.35 -13.72 8.78
N VAL A 18 -2.02 -14.03 7.52
CA VAL A 18 -1.56 -13.07 6.51
C VAL A 18 -2.63 -12.01 6.24
N GLN A 19 -3.90 -12.44 6.15
CA GLN A 19 -5.02 -11.52 5.93
C GLN A 19 -5.23 -10.58 7.13
N LYS A 20 -5.20 -11.09 8.37
CA LYS A 20 -5.28 -10.26 9.60
C LYS A 20 -4.12 -9.26 9.66
N PHE A 21 -2.92 -9.69 9.31
CA PHE A 21 -1.75 -8.83 9.26
C PHE A 21 -1.93 -7.71 8.21
N GLY A 22 -2.35 -8.04 6.99
CA GLY A 22 -2.63 -7.05 5.94
C GLY A 22 -3.73 -6.06 6.34
N THR A 23 -4.82 -6.55 6.97
CA THR A 23 -5.89 -5.69 7.50
C THR A 23 -5.39 -4.76 8.60
N PHE A 24 -4.51 -5.25 9.48
CA PHE A 24 -3.90 -4.43 10.53
C PHE A 24 -3.02 -3.33 9.94
N LEU A 25 -2.14 -3.65 8.98
CA LEU A 25 -1.31 -2.67 8.28
C LEU A 25 -2.17 -1.62 7.54
N SER A 26 -3.18 -2.08 6.80
CA SER A 26 -4.14 -1.21 6.12
C SER A 26 -4.86 -0.26 7.09
N GLY A 27 -5.27 -0.76 8.26
CA GLY A 27 -5.91 0.03 9.31
C GLY A 27 -5.06 1.17 9.86
N MET A 28 -3.74 1.08 9.76
CA MET A 28 -2.84 2.18 10.13
C MET A 28 -2.78 3.28 9.07
N ILE A 29 -2.98 2.95 7.80
CA ILE A 29 -2.77 3.86 6.67
C ILE A 29 -4.07 4.47 6.17
N MET A 30 -5.16 3.68 6.05
CA MET A 30 -6.43 4.15 5.49
C MET A 30 -6.98 5.43 6.15
N PRO A 31 -6.97 5.61 7.48
CA PRO A 31 -7.42 6.85 8.09
C PRO A 31 -6.57 8.08 7.71
N ASN A 32 -5.33 7.85 7.26
CA ASN A 32 -4.35 8.87 6.90
C ASN A 32 -4.27 9.14 5.38
N ILE A 33 -5.09 8.46 4.55
CA ILE A 33 -5.16 8.72 3.10
C ILE A 33 -5.41 10.20 2.76
N PRO A 34 -6.26 10.96 3.47
CA PRO A 34 -6.41 12.39 3.18
C PRO A 34 -5.09 13.19 3.25
N ALA A 35 -4.18 12.84 4.16
CA ALA A 35 -2.87 13.49 4.23
C ALA A 35 -1.95 13.09 3.07
N LEU A 36 -2.02 11.82 2.63
CA LEU A 36 -1.33 11.35 1.42
C LEU A 36 -1.85 12.07 0.16
N ILE A 37 -3.16 12.29 0.05
CA ILE A 37 -3.76 13.05 -1.05
C ILE A 37 -3.27 14.50 -1.03
N ALA A 38 -3.28 15.16 0.13
CA ALA A 38 -2.80 16.53 0.28
C ALA A 38 -1.33 16.65 -0.14
N TRP A 39 -0.47 15.73 0.35
CA TRP A 39 0.93 15.68 -0.06
C TRP A 39 1.08 15.43 -1.57
N GLY A 40 0.32 14.48 -2.13
CA GLY A 40 0.33 14.19 -3.56
C GLY A 40 -0.05 15.41 -4.41
N LEU A 41 -1.07 16.17 -4.01
CA LEU A 41 -1.48 17.40 -4.72
C LEU A 41 -0.40 18.48 -4.63
N ILE A 42 0.19 18.73 -3.45
CA ILE A 42 1.29 19.69 -3.30
C ILE A 42 2.46 19.29 -4.21
N THR A 43 2.82 18.01 -4.22
CA THR A 43 3.88 17.47 -5.08
C THR A 43 3.55 17.66 -6.55
N ALA A 44 2.36 17.24 -7.00
CA ALA A 44 1.97 17.34 -8.41
C ALA A 44 1.95 18.77 -8.95
N PHE A 45 1.55 19.73 -8.13
CA PHE A 45 1.42 21.11 -8.57
C PHE A 45 2.72 21.90 -8.45
N PHE A 46 3.46 21.81 -7.34
CA PHE A 46 4.40 22.84 -6.95
C PHE A 46 5.88 22.47 -7.04
N ILE A 47 6.26 21.18 -7.17
CA ILE A 47 7.69 20.83 -7.41
C ILE A 47 8.19 21.42 -8.74
N PRO A 48 9.52 21.51 -8.96
CA PRO A 48 10.09 22.10 -10.18
C PRO A 48 9.56 21.49 -11.50
N VAL A 49 9.24 20.19 -11.49
CA VAL A 49 8.67 19.47 -12.65
C VAL A 49 7.14 19.33 -12.55
N GLY A 50 6.49 20.04 -11.62
CA GLY A 50 5.05 20.02 -11.41
C GLY A 50 4.27 20.86 -12.42
N TRP A 51 2.94 20.90 -12.25
CA TRP A 51 2.03 21.61 -13.16
C TRP A 51 2.16 23.14 -13.07
N THR A 52 2.36 23.64 -11.86
CA THR A 52 2.51 25.07 -11.54
C THR A 52 3.65 25.25 -10.54
N PRO A 53 4.92 25.14 -10.99
CA PRO A 53 6.08 25.16 -10.09
C PRO A 53 6.09 26.40 -9.21
N ASN A 54 6.32 26.19 -7.90
CA ASN A 54 6.43 27.27 -6.92
C ASN A 54 7.41 26.87 -5.81
N GLU A 55 8.58 27.48 -5.78
CA GLU A 55 9.65 27.13 -4.83
C GLU A 55 9.20 27.22 -3.37
N GLY A 56 8.43 28.27 -3.01
CA GLY A 56 7.94 28.44 -1.65
C GLY A 56 6.98 27.33 -1.22
N LEU A 57 6.03 26.94 -2.08
CA LEU A 57 5.08 25.87 -1.77
C LEU A 57 5.71 24.48 -1.87
N ALA A 58 6.73 24.29 -2.71
CA ALA A 58 7.47 23.05 -2.80
C ALA A 58 8.17 22.68 -1.49
N THR A 59 8.51 23.64 -0.63
CA THR A 59 9.11 23.37 0.70
C THR A 59 8.19 22.58 1.63
N LEU A 60 6.88 22.48 1.33
CA LEU A 60 5.94 21.69 2.11
C LEU A 60 6.04 20.19 1.81
N VAL A 61 6.67 19.79 0.70
CA VAL A 61 6.74 18.38 0.26
C VAL A 61 7.51 17.53 1.27
N ASP A 62 8.77 17.89 1.53
CA ASP A 62 9.66 17.11 2.38
C ASP A 62 9.18 16.99 3.84
N PRO A 63 8.79 18.06 4.55
CA PRO A 63 8.26 17.91 5.90
C PRO A 63 7.01 17.03 5.98
N THR A 64 6.18 17.07 4.94
CA THR A 64 4.95 16.26 4.90
C THR A 64 5.25 14.79 4.73
N ILE A 65 6.09 14.41 3.76
CA ILE A 65 6.38 13.00 3.48
C ILE A 65 7.34 12.40 4.51
N HIS A 66 8.32 13.17 4.98
CA HIS A 66 9.40 12.68 5.81
C HIS A 66 9.01 12.61 7.30
N TYR A 67 8.23 13.56 7.78
CA TYR A 67 7.81 13.63 9.19
C TYR A 67 6.31 13.40 9.38
N LEU A 68 5.46 14.24 8.77
CA LEU A 68 4.03 14.22 9.08
C LEU A 68 3.42 12.83 8.81
N LEU A 69 3.61 12.29 7.62
CA LEU A 69 2.98 11.01 7.24
C LEU A 69 3.42 9.84 8.12
N PRO A 70 4.71 9.57 8.36
CA PRO A 70 5.12 8.52 9.28
C PRO A 70 4.57 8.72 10.70
N LEU A 71 4.56 9.95 11.22
CA LEU A 71 4.11 10.23 12.58
C LEU A 71 2.61 9.99 12.77
N ILE A 72 1.76 10.41 11.81
CA ILE A 72 0.32 10.13 11.90
C ILE A 72 -0.01 8.64 11.68
N ILE A 73 0.77 7.92 10.88
CA ILE A 73 0.66 6.47 10.73
C ILE A 73 1.01 5.77 12.03
N ALA A 74 2.12 6.14 12.68
CA ALA A 74 2.52 5.63 13.98
C ALA A 74 1.46 5.93 15.07
N ASN A 75 0.91 7.15 15.06
CA ASN A 75 -0.17 7.54 15.97
C ASN A 75 -1.39 6.63 15.78
N THR A 76 -1.82 6.45 14.54
CA THR A 76 -2.96 5.58 14.22
C THR A 76 -2.69 4.14 14.65
N GLY A 77 -1.52 3.58 14.33
CA GLY A 77 -1.12 2.23 14.74
C GLY A 77 -1.05 2.04 16.24
N GLY A 78 -0.51 3.03 16.94
CA GLY A 78 -0.46 3.06 18.40
C GLY A 78 -1.84 3.11 19.03
N ARG A 79 -2.74 3.94 18.49
CA ARG A 79 -4.14 4.04 18.96
C ARG A 79 -4.93 2.76 18.75
N MET A 80 -4.66 2.02 17.68
CA MET A 80 -5.29 0.71 17.43
C MET A 80 -4.96 -0.31 18.51
N VAL A 81 -3.79 -0.20 19.18
CA VAL A 81 -3.33 -1.14 20.20
C VAL A 81 -3.64 -0.65 21.62
N TYR A 82 -3.44 0.63 21.88
CA TYR A 82 -3.64 1.21 23.22
C TYR A 82 -4.09 2.68 23.18
N GLU A 83 -5.17 2.93 22.50
CA GLU A 83 -5.88 4.22 22.39
C GLU A 83 -4.94 5.45 22.25
N MET A 84 -5.34 6.59 22.83
CA MET A 84 -4.59 7.84 22.74
C MET A 84 -3.17 7.71 23.31
N ARG A 85 -3.04 7.01 24.43
CA ARG A 85 -1.77 6.83 25.14
C ARG A 85 -0.75 6.06 24.32
N GLY A 86 -1.21 4.97 23.66
CA GLY A 86 -0.39 4.21 22.71
C GLY A 86 -0.01 5.02 21.48
N GLY A 87 -0.94 5.85 20.98
CA GLY A 87 -0.68 6.75 19.87
C GLY A 87 0.46 7.72 20.15
N VAL A 88 0.45 8.37 21.31
CA VAL A 88 1.51 9.32 21.70
C VAL A 88 2.86 8.63 21.81
N VAL A 89 2.94 7.51 22.55
CA VAL A 89 4.22 6.80 22.76
C VAL A 89 4.78 6.26 21.46
N GLY A 90 3.93 5.68 20.58
CA GLY A 90 4.34 5.19 19.28
C GLY A 90 4.84 6.30 18.35
N THR A 91 4.20 7.47 18.37
CA THR A 91 4.63 8.65 17.61
C THR A 91 6.00 9.13 18.06
N VAL A 92 6.20 9.28 19.39
CA VAL A 92 7.49 9.70 19.97
C VAL A 92 8.60 8.71 19.61
N ALA A 93 8.34 7.39 19.71
CA ALA A 93 9.30 6.36 19.33
C ALA A 93 9.71 6.46 17.85
N THR A 94 8.77 6.81 16.96
CA THR A 94 9.00 6.89 15.51
C THR A 94 9.94 8.03 15.13
N ILE A 95 9.93 9.15 15.85
CA ILE A 95 10.93 10.22 15.66
C ILE A 95 12.37 9.69 15.81
N GLY A 96 12.58 8.76 16.74
CA GLY A 96 13.88 8.11 16.89
C GLY A 96 14.32 7.36 15.63
N ALA A 97 13.40 6.61 15.00
CA ALA A 97 13.73 5.89 13.77
C ALA A 97 14.00 6.82 12.59
N ILE A 98 13.22 7.92 12.45
CA ILE A 98 13.48 8.94 11.42
C ILE A 98 14.86 9.54 11.61
N ALA A 99 15.13 10.13 12.79
CA ALA A 99 16.42 10.76 13.07
C ALA A 99 17.61 9.78 13.00
N GLY A 100 17.41 8.52 13.41
CA GLY A 100 18.44 7.50 13.31
C GLY A 100 18.76 7.11 11.87
N SER A 101 17.77 7.05 11.01
CA SER A 101 17.94 6.81 9.57
C SER A 101 18.68 7.97 8.90
N ASP A 102 18.24 9.19 9.15
CA ASP A 102 18.87 10.39 8.59
C ASP A 102 20.33 10.46 8.98
N TYR A 103 20.63 10.25 10.27
CA TYR A 103 21.99 10.23 10.77
C TYR A 103 22.87 9.17 10.08
N LEU A 104 22.37 7.96 9.82
CA LEU A 104 23.10 6.92 9.12
C LEU A 104 23.36 7.28 7.66
N ILE A 105 22.37 7.85 6.98
CA ILE A 105 22.47 8.27 5.58
C ILE A 105 23.44 9.44 5.45
N ASP A 106 23.39 10.42 6.35
CA ASP A 106 24.31 11.57 6.37
C ASP A 106 25.75 11.11 6.58
N GLN A 107 25.99 10.14 7.49
CA GLN A 107 27.31 9.58 7.69
C GLN A 107 27.82 8.85 6.45
N PHE A 108 26.96 8.06 5.79
CA PHE A 108 27.31 7.37 4.56
C PHE A 108 27.65 8.35 3.44
N ASN A 109 26.81 9.36 3.24
CA ASN A 109 27.02 10.40 2.22
C ASN A 109 28.30 11.19 2.48
N ALA A 110 28.58 11.55 3.74
CA ALA A 110 29.80 12.26 4.09
C ALA A 110 31.07 11.41 3.83
N ALA A 111 31.02 10.10 4.13
CA ALA A 111 32.13 9.20 3.83
C ALA A 111 32.34 9.01 2.32
N ALA A 112 31.26 8.83 1.55
CA ALA A 112 31.34 8.67 0.09
C ALA A 112 31.89 9.93 -0.59
N LEU A 113 31.46 11.12 -0.19
CA LEU A 113 31.97 12.40 -0.71
C LEU A 113 33.43 12.66 -0.34
N ALA A 114 33.89 12.17 0.83
CA ALA A 114 35.29 12.26 1.24
C ALA A 114 36.21 11.37 0.39
N GLU A 115 35.71 10.22 -0.07
CA GLU A 115 36.46 9.31 -0.95
C GLU A 115 36.39 9.78 -2.42
N ASN A 116 35.23 10.24 -2.88
CA ASN A 116 35.02 10.72 -4.22
C ASN A 116 34.09 11.97 -4.22
N PRO A 117 34.61 13.18 -4.52
CA PRO A 117 33.82 14.40 -4.54
C PRO A 117 32.63 14.39 -5.54
N ASP A 118 32.68 13.52 -6.55
CA ASP A 118 31.62 13.34 -7.55
C ASP A 118 30.65 12.19 -7.18
N ALA A 119 30.79 11.60 -5.98
CA ALA A 119 29.89 10.54 -5.55
C ALA A 119 28.45 11.08 -5.42
N GLY A 120 27.50 10.32 -5.96
CA GLY A 120 26.08 10.61 -5.75
C GLY A 120 25.70 10.41 -4.27
N SER A 121 24.87 11.30 -3.73
CA SER A 121 24.33 11.14 -2.38
C SER A 121 23.10 10.25 -2.37
N LEU A 122 22.96 9.41 -1.35
CA LEU A 122 21.75 8.67 -1.07
C LEU A 122 20.65 9.62 -0.56
N GLY A 123 19.43 9.44 -1.05
CA GLY A 123 18.26 10.12 -0.51
C GLY A 123 17.80 9.54 0.82
N TYR A 124 17.07 10.35 1.60
CA TYR A 124 16.53 9.90 2.89
C TYR A 124 15.45 8.83 2.73
N VAL A 125 15.46 7.86 3.65
CA VAL A 125 14.42 6.83 3.74
C VAL A 125 13.24 7.37 4.56
N HIS A 126 12.07 7.46 3.92
CA HIS A 126 10.86 7.86 4.63
C HIS A 126 10.34 6.70 5.48
N MET A 127 10.31 6.88 6.81
CA MET A 127 10.12 5.83 7.82
C MET A 127 8.68 5.31 7.95
N PHE A 128 8.00 5.02 6.84
CA PHE A 128 6.66 4.40 6.85
C PHE A 128 6.66 3.03 7.52
N ILE A 129 7.62 2.16 7.15
CA ILE A 129 7.75 0.82 7.76
C ILE A 129 8.14 0.96 9.23
N GLY A 130 9.07 1.86 9.55
CA GLY A 130 9.45 2.18 10.93
C GLY A 130 8.26 2.62 11.78
N ALA A 131 7.41 3.46 11.22
CA ALA A 131 6.17 3.94 11.86
C ALA A 131 5.16 2.79 12.09
N MET A 132 4.98 1.91 11.10
CA MET A 132 4.10 0.75 11.20
C MET A 132 4.59 -0.28 12.23
N ILE A 133 5.88 -0.30 12.53
CA ILE A 133 6.47 -1.15 13.59
C ILE A 133 6.37 -0.44 14.94
N LEU A 134 6.89 0.79 15.04
CA LEU A 134 7.05 1.49 16.32
C LEU A 134 5.72 2.00 16.90
N GLY A 135 4.75 2.35 16.05
CA GLY A 135 3.41 2.74 16.52
C GLY A 135 2.78 1.65 17.40
N PRO A 136 2.51 0.46 16.85
CA PRO A 136 1.95 -0.65 17.62
C PRO A 136 2.87 -1.18 18.72
N LEU A 137 4.19 -1.26 18.48
CA LEU A 137 5.16 -1.74 19.46
C LEU A 137 5.20 -0.82 20.69
N GLY A 138 5.29 0.49 20.47
CA GLY A 138 5.29 1.48 21.54
C GLY A 138 4.02 1.42 22.38
N ALA A 139 2.88 1.27 21.72
CA ALA A 139 1.59 1.09 22.38
C ALA A 139 1.51 -0.21 23.20
N TRP A 140 2.01 -1.31 22.64
CA TRP A 140 2.07 -2.59 23.32
C TRP A 140 2.96 -2.54 24.57
N VAL A 141 4.15 -1.94 24.47
CA VAL A 141 5.06 -1.73 25.60
C VAL A 141 4.36 -0.90 26.68
N MET A 142 3.74 0.22 26.29
CA MET A 142 3.04 1.10 27.23
C MET A 142 1.89 0.37 27.95
N LYS A 143 1.09 -0.39 27.20
CA LYS A 143 0.01 -1.21 27.76
C LYS A 143 0.53 -2.24 28.79
N LYS A 144 1.69 -2.86 28.51
CA LYS A 144 2.31 -3.80 29.45
C LYS A 144 2.86 -3.11 30.70
N LEU A 145 3.45 -1.93 30.53
CA LEU A 145 3.93 -1.14 31.66
C LEU A 145 2.78 -0.70 32.56
N ASP A 146 1.69 -0.16 32.01
CA ASP A 146 0.54 0.27 32.77
C ASP A 146 -0.09 -0.88 33.58
N ALA A 147 -0.14 -2.08 33.03
CA ALA A 147 -0.63 -3.26 33.72
C ALA A 147 0.18 -3.64 34.97
N LEU A 148 1.43 -3.19 35.13
CA LEU A 148 2.26 -3.48 36.32
C LEU A 148 1.80 -2.73 37.57
N TRP A 149 1.24 -1.53 37.38
CA TRP A 149 0.80 -0.65 38.49
C TRP A 149 -0.69 -0.33 38.49
N GLU A 150 -1.47 -0.95 37.60
CA GLU A 150 -2.91 -0.82 37.57
C GLU A 150 -3.50 -1.20 38.94
N GLY A 151 -4.35 -0.35 39.52
CA GLY A 151 -4.94 -0.51 40.86
C GLY A 151 -3.98 -0.31 42.04
N LYS A 152 -2.70 -0.01 41.81
CA LYS A 152 -1.70 0.21 42.89
C LYS A 152 -1.36 1.68 43.11
N ILE A 153 -1.78 2.57 42.20
CA ILE A 153 -1.50 4.00 42.28
C ILE A 153 -2.43 4.63 43.31
N LYS A 154 -1.87 5.39 44.26
CA LYS A 154 -2.67 6.12 45.27
C LYS A 154 -3.49 7.21 44.58
N ALA A 155 -4.69 7.43 45.11
CA ALA A 155 -5.58 8.48 44.64
C ALA A 155 -4.88 9.84 44.61
N GLY A 156 -5.03 10.55 43.49
CA GLY A 156 -4.38 11.85 43.24
C GLY A 156 -3.01 11.77 42.51
N PHE A 157 -2.38 10.59 42.43
CA PHE A 157 -1.10 10.41 41.72
C PHE A 157 -1.27 9.82 40.35
N GLU A 158 -2.49 9.42 39.93
CA GLU A 158 -2.76 8.75 38.65
C GLU A 158 -2.29 9.59 37.45
N MET A 159 -2.58 10.91 37.47
CA MET A 159 -2.19 11.80 36.40
C MET A 159 -0.65 11.91 36.29
N LEU A 160 0.04 12.06 37.44
CA LEU A 160 1.50 12.11 37.49
C LEU A 160 2.12 10.84 36.90
N VAL A 161 1.72 9.67 37.42
CA VAL A 161 2.25 8.39 36.98
C VAL A 161 1.97 8.19 35.47
N ASN A 162 0.75 8.51 35.03
CA ASN A 162 0.37 8.38 33.62
C ASN A 162 1.21 9.24 32.69
N MET A 163 1.47 10.50 33.02
CA MET A 163 2.26 11.39 32.17
C MET A 163 3.74 10.99 32.15
N PHE A 164 4.33 10.78 33.31
CA PHE A 164 5.76 10.45 33.40
C PHE A 164 6.09 9.08 32.83
N SER A 165 5.27 8.06 33.09
CA SER A 165 5.51 6.72 32.55
C SER A 165 5.46 6.71 31.02
N ALA A 166 4.51 7.44 30.39
CA ALA A 166 4.44 7.56 28.94
C ALA A 166 5.64 8.33 28.37
N GLY A 167 6.04 9.43 29.01
CA GLY A 167 7.21 10.21 28.61
C GLY A 167 8.51 9.41 28.70
N ILE A 168 8.72 8.71 29.81
CA ILE A 168 9.93 7.88 30.03
C ILE A 168 9.92 6.68 29.07
N ALA A 169 8.81 5.99 28.89
CA ALA A 169 8.69 4.91 27.92
C ALA A 169 8.96 5.41 26.49
N GLY A 170 8.39 6.55 26.12
CA GLY A 170 8.64 7.20 24.83
C GLY A 170 10.11 7.54 24.64
N PHE A 171 10.80 8.06 25.66
CA PHE A 171 12.23 8.36 25.63
C PHE A 171 13.08 7.11 25.30
N PHE A 172 12.88 6.01 26.03
CA PHE A 172 13.64 4.78 25.77
C PHE A 172 13.30 4.15 24.41
N LEU A 173 12.04 4.20 24.00
CA LEU A 173 11.62 3.70 22.70
C LEU A 173 12.11 4.58 21.55
N MET A 174 12.28 5.88 21.74
CA MET A 174 12.93 6.78 20.78
C MET A 174 14.39 6.39 20.58
N ILE A 175 15.15 6.12 21.65
CA ILE A 175 16.52 5.63 21.58
C ILE A 175 16.59 4.27 20.88
N PHE A 176 15.67 3.37 21.21
CA PHE A 176 15.55 2.08 20.52
C PHE A 176 15.24 2.25 19.03
N GLY A 177 14.33 3.16 18.68
CA GLY A 177 14.03 3.55 17.30
C GLY A 177 15.27 4.00 16.55
N PHE A 178 16.06 4.87 17.18
CA PHE A 178 17.29 5.44 16.61
C PHE A 178 18.36 4.38 16.31
N TYR A 179 18.66 3.53 17.28
CA TYR A 179 19.79 2.58 17.13
C TYR A 179 19.38 1.25 16.48
N VAL A 180 18.16 0.80 16.64
CA VAL A 180 17.74 -0.53 16.20
C VAL A 180 16.83 -0.47 14.98
N ILE A 181 15.69 0.23 15.10
CA ILE A 181 14.67 0.22 14.04
C ILE A 181 15.17 0.95 12.79
N ALA A 182 15.88 2.07 12.92
CA ALA A 182 16.47 2.77 11.79
C ALA A 182 17.38 1.85 10.95
N ARG A 183 18.29 1.12 11.59
CA ARG A 183 19.17 0.17 10.89
C ARG A 183 18.41 -0.97 10.23
N LEU A 184 17.46 -1.55 10.96
CA LEU A 184 16.66 -2.66 10.45
C LEU A 184 15.85 -2.24 9.22
N VAL A 185 15.20 -1.08 9.26
CA VAL A 185 14.38 -0.56 8.16
C VAL A 185 15.25 -0.17 6.97
N ASN A 186 16.38 0.53 7.19
CA ASN A 186 17.30 0.87 6.10
C ASN A 186 17.82 -0.40 5.40
N ALA A 187 18.29 -1.41 6.15
CA ALA A 187 18.74 -2.67 5.56
C ALA A 187 17.60 -3.39 4.78
N LEU A 188 16.39 -3.37 5.29
CA LEU A 188 15.22 -3.90 4.58
C LEU A 188 14.94 -3.13 3.29
N MET A 189 14.99 -1.80 3.34
CA MET A 189 14.77 -0.94 2.15
C MET A 189 15.86 -1.15 1.10
N ASP A 190 17.12 -1.35 1.51
CA ASP A 190 18.23 -1.64 0.60
C ASP A 190 18.03 -2.99 -0.13
N VAL A 191 17.60 -4.03 0.61
CA VAL A 191 17.29 -5.34 0.02
C VAL A 191 16.11 -5.25 -0.95
N LEU A 192 15.03 -4.57 -0.56
CA LEU A 192 13.85 -4.41 -1.40
C LEU A 192 14.16 -3.54 -2.63
N GLY A 193 14.91 -2.45 -2.45
CA GLY A 193 15.35 -1.57 -3.54
C GLY A 193 16.23 -2.30 -4.55
N SER A 194 17.18 -3.08 -4.06
CA SER A 194 18.07 -3.92 -4.90
C SER A 194 17.28 -4.98 -5.68
N ALA A 195 16.29 -5.62 -5.04
CA ALA A 195 15.45 -6.61 -5.70
C ALA A 195 14.58 -5.97 -6.81
N VAL A 196 14.01 -4.79 -6.54
CA VAL A 196 13.22 -4.04 -7.52
C VAL A 196 14.12 -3.55 -8.66
N GLY A 197 15.29 -2.99 -8.35
CA GLY A 197 16.28 -2.57 -9.35
C GLY A 197 16.65 -3.73 -10.27
N TRP A 198 16.97 -4.90 -9.70
CA TRP A 198 17.26 -6.10 -10.49
C TRP A 198 16.09 -6.50 -11.42
N LEU A 199 14.85 -6.43 -10.93
CA LEU A 199 13.66 -6.72 -11.75
C LEU A 199 13.49 -5.72 -12.91
N ILE A 200 13.81 -4.45 -12.68
CA ILE A 200 13.77 -3.41 -13.72
C ILE A 200 14.87 -3.67 -14.74
N ASP A 201 16.11 -3.82 -14.32
CA ASP A 201 17.29 -3.98 -15.17
C ASP A 201 17.23 -5.24 -16.04
N THR A 202 16.67 -6.32 -15.49
CA THR A 202 16.47 -7.59 -16.22
C THR A 202 15.21 -7.62 -17.08
N GLY A 203 14.35 -6.60 -16.99
CA GLY A 203 13.06 -6.57 -17.72
C GLY A 203 11.98 -7.46 -17.09
N PHE A 204 12.21 -8.04 -15.91
CA PHE A 204 11.26 -8.96 -15.26
C PHE A 204 10.24 -8.27 -14.33
N LEU A 205 10.27 -6.95 -14.22
CA LEU A 205 9.30 -6.21 -13.39
C LEU A 205 7.83 -6.57 -13.68
N PRO A 206 7.39 -6.85 -14.94
CA PRO A 206 6.02 -7.29 -15.21
C PRO A 206 5.59 -8.55 -14.42
N LEU A 207 6.54 -9.44 -14.08
CA LEU A 207 6.25 -10.65 -13.31
C LEU A 207 5.80 -10.36 -11.87
N VAL A 208 6.05 -9.17 -11.35
CA VAL A 208 5.54 -8.73 -10.03
C VAL A 208 4.00 -8.78 -10.00
N SER A 209 3.33 -8.64 -11.14
CA SER A 209 1.87 -8.77 -11.25
C SER A 209 1.35 -10.16 -10.88
N LEU A 210 2.19 -11.22 -10.94
CA LEU A 210 1.85 -12.56 -10.43
C LEU A 210 1.59 -12.56 -8.92
N ILE A 211 2.14 -11.61 -8.21
CA ILE A 211 2.00 -11.44 -6.75
C ILE A 211 0.98 -10.34 -6.45
N ILE A 212 1.12 -9.18 -7.09
CA ILE A 212 0.31 -8.00 -6.78
C ILE A 212 -1.17 -8.24 -7.12
N GLU A 213 -1.49 -8.76 -8.31
CA GLU A 213 -2.88 -8.89 -8.72
C GLU A 213 -3.68 -9.91 -7.88
N PRO A 214 -3.16 -11.11 -7.57
CA PRO A 214 -3.82 -11.97 -6.59
C PRO A 214 -3.90 -11.34 -5.19
N ALA A 215 -2.85 -10.65 -4.74
CA ALA A 215 -2.83 -10.01 -3.44
C ALA A 215 -3.92 -8.94 -3.30
N LYS A 216 -4.21 -8.16 -4.34
CA LYS A 216 -5.33 -7.21 -4.39
C LYS A 216 -6.65 -7.92 -4.09
N ILE A 217 -6.93 -9.02 -4.77
CA ILE A 217 -8.17 -9.79 -4.59
C ILE A 217 -8.33 -10.31 -3.14
N PHE A 218 -7.23 -10.54 -2.44
CA PHE A 218 -7.23 -10.97 -1.04
C PHE A 218 -7.08 -9.81 -0.04
N PHE A 219 -7.26 -8.55 -0.48
CA PHE A 219 -7.18 -7.34 0.36
C PHE A 219 -5.80 -7.11 0.98
N LEU A 220 -4.74 -7.56 0.33
CA LEU A 220 -3.35 -7.30 0.72
C LEU A 220 -2.74 -6.12 -0.05
N ASN A 221 -3.48 -5.52 -0.98
CA ASN A 221 -3.05 -4.39 -1.82
C ASN A 221 -2.48 -3.24 -0.98
N ASN A 222 -3.19 -2.81 0.07
CA ASN A 222 -2.73 -1.71 0.92
C ASN A 222 -1.44 -2.06 1.68
N ALA A 223 -1.27 -3.32 2.10
CA ALA A 223 -0.03 -3.77 2.75
C ALA A 223 1.16 -3.71 1.80
N ILE A 224 0.98 -4.14 0.55
CA ILE A 224 2.04 -4.11 -0.48
C ILE A 224 2.29 -2.68 -0.93
N ASN A 225 1.24 -1.94 -1.26
CA ASN A 225 1.36 -0.58 -1.78
C ASN A 225 2.01 0.34 -0.74
N HIS A 226 1.45 0.41 0.47
CA HIS A 226 1.93 1.33 1.49
C HIS A 226 3.12 0.78 2.30
N GLY A 227 3.26 -0.54 2.38
CA GLY A 227 4.36 -1.18 3.09
C GLY A 227 5.66 -1.26 2.28
N VAL A 228 5.56 -1.34 0.94
CA VAL A 228 6.71 -1.57 0.06
C VAL A 228 6.76 -0.56 -1.07
N LEU A 229 5.73 -0.49 -1.92
CA LEU A 229 5.80 0.28 -3.16
C LEU A 229 5.85 1.80 -2.91
N THR A 230 5.05 2.32 -1.99
CA THR A 230 5.04 3.75 -1.67
C THR A 230 6.37 4.21 -1.07
N PRO A 231 6.96 3.55 -0.04
CA PRO A 231 8.26 3.94 0.50
C PRO A 231 9.37 3.93 -0.56
N LEU A 232 9.52 2.84 -1.31
CA LEU A 232 10.52 2.72 -2.38
C LEU A 232 10.30 3.74 -3.48
N GLY A 233 9.06 3.85 -3.98
CA GLY A 233 8.70 4.77 -5.04
C GLY A 233 8.89 6.23 -4.64
N THR A 234 8.71 6.58 -3.36
CA THR A 234 8.95 7.93 -2.87
C THR A 234 10.43 8.27 -2.86
N THR A 235 11.27 7.32 -2.43
CA THR A 235 12.74 7.49 -2.46
C THR A 235 13.22 7.64 -3.91
N GLU A 236 12.73 6.82 -4.84
CA GLU A 236 13.05 6.92 -6.26
C GLU A 236 12.57 8.26 -6.86
N ALA A 237 11.32 8.64 -6.59
CA ALA A 237 10.75 9.88 -7.13
C ALA A 237 11.44 11.14 -6.58
N ALA A 238 11.93 11.11 -5.34
CA ALA A 238 12.70 12.21 -4.75
C ALA A 238 14.02 12.44 -5.51
N SER A 239 14.66 11.38 -6.01
CA SER A 239 15.94 11.46 -6.73
C SER A 239 15.77 11.67 -8.24
N THR A 240 14.74 11.05 -8.86
CA THR A 240 14.55 11.03 -10.32
C THR A 240 13.38 11.88 -10.83
N GLY A 241 12.55 12.39 -9.91
CA GLY A 241 11.31 13.14 -10.20
C GLY A 241 10.08 12.29 -10.49
N LYS A 242 10.21 10.96 -10.59
CA LYS A 242 9.10 10.02 -10.85
C LYS A 242 9.46 8.60 -10.44
N SER A 243 8.43 7.75 -10.22
CA SER A 243 8.62 6.31 -10.01
C SER A 243 7.55 5.49 -10.71
N ILE A 244 7.98 4.39 -11.35
CA ILE A 244 7.10 3.37 -11.93
C ILE A 244 6.37 2.57 -10.84
N LEU A 245 6.92 2.50 -9.63
CA LEU A 245 6.38 1.70 -8.53
C LEU A 245 4.99 2.16 -8.11
N PHE A 246 4.68 3.44 -8.25
CA PHE A 246 3.34 3.97 -7.99
C PHE A 246 2.27 3.47 -8.96
N LEU A 247 2.66 2.92 -10.12
CA LEU A 247 1.75 2.38 -11.14
C LEU A 247 1.52 0.88 -11.01
N LEU A 248 2.33 0.16 -10.23
CA LEU A 248 2.25 -1.30 -10.13
C LEU A 248 0.92 -1.77 -9.51
N GLU A 249 0.40 -1.03 -8.52
CA GLU A 249 -0.86 -1.35 -7.85
C GLU A 249 -2.01 -0.45 -8.32
N ALA A 250 -1.74 0.83 -8.55
CA ALA A 250 -2.78 1.83 -8.84
C ALA A 250 -3.40 1.71 -10.23
N ASN A 251 -2.79 0.99 -11.19
CA ASN A 251 -3.31 0.86 -12.55
C ASN A 251 -4.73 0.24 -12.55
N PRO A 252 -5.78 0.98 -12.98
CA PRO A 252 -7.15 0.49 -12.99
C PRO A 252 -7.44 -0.46 -14.16
N GLY A 253 -6.53 -0.59 -15.13
CA GLY A 253 -6.75 -1.37 -16.34
C GLY A 253 -7.19 -2.81 -16.12
N PRO A 254 -6.52 -3.60 -15.23
CA PRO A 254 -6.90 -4.99 -15.00
C PRO A 254 -8.34 -5.15 -14.51
N GLY A 255 -8.75 -4.38 -13.51
CA GLY A 255 -10.11 -4.41 -12.96
C GLY A 255 -11.16 -3.91 -13.97
N LEU A 256 -10.86 -2.84 -14.68
CA LEU A 256 -11.73 -2.30 -15.72
C LEU A 256 -11.98 -3.34 -16.82
N GLY A 257 -10.95 -4.03 -17.30
CA GLY A 257 -11.08 -5.07 -18.31
C GLY A 257 -12.01 -6.20 -17.89
N ILE A 258 -11.88 -6.67 -16.64
CA ILE A 258 -12.77 -7.69 -16.05
C ILE A 258 -14.22 -7.18 -15.99
N LEU A 259 -14.45 -5.98 -15.47
CA LEU A 259 -15.80 -5.41 -15.33
C LEU A 259 -16.47 -5.17 -16.69
N LEU A 260 -15.72 -4.70 -17.69
CA LEU A 260 -16.22 -4.60 -19.06
C LEU A 260 -16.57 -5.98 -19.63
N ALA A 261 -15.74 -7.01 -19.41
CA ALA A 261 -16.06 -8.36 -19.88
C ALA A 261 -17.36 -8.89 -19.24
N PHE A 262 -17.61 -8.64 -17.95
CA PHE A 262 -18.89 -8.98 -17.31
C PHE A 262 -20.07 -8.19 -17.89
N SER A 263 -19.87 -6.91 -18.22
CA SER A 263 -20.91 -6.09 -18.83
C SER A 263 -21.42 -6.67 -20.15
N PHE A 264 -20.54 -7.27 -20.95
CA PHE A 264 -20.91 -7.87 -22.24
C PHE A 264 -21.29 -9.35 -22.13
N PHE A 265 -20.52 -10.15 -21.41
CA PHE A 265 -20.58 -11.62 -21.43
C PHE A 265 -21.05 -12.25 -20.12
N GLY A 266 -21.21 -11.47 -19.06
CA GLY A 266 -21.71 -11.92 -17.77
C GLY A 266 -23.16 -12.39 -17.83
N VAL A 267 -23.65 -12.96 -16.72
CA VAL A 267 -25.02 -13.41 -16.52
C VAL A 267 -25.60 -12.83 -15.21
N GLY A 268 -26.90 -12.78 -15.09
CA GLY A 268 -27.62 -12.39 -13.87
C GLY A 268 -27.23 -11.02 -13.34
N MET A 269 -27.20 -10.88 -12.01
CA MET A 269 -26.90 -9.64 -11.28
C MET A 269 -25.49 -9.13 -11.56
N ALA A 270 -24.52 -10.02 -11.74
CA ALA A 270 -23.15 -9.64 -12.06
C ALA A 270 -23.06 -8.88 -13.38
N LYS A 271 -23.81 -9.28 -14.41
CA LYS A 271 -23.89 -8.54 -15.68
C LYS A 271 -24.53 -7.16 -15.48
N ALA A 272 -25.64 -7.11 -14.75
CA ALA A 272 -26.40 -5.87 -14.57
C ALA A 272 -25.63 -4.81 -13.75
N SER A 273 -24.86 -5.22 -12.77
CA SER A 273 -24.09 -4.33 -11.88
C SER A 273 -22.71 -3.92 -12.43
N ALA A 274 -22.12 -4.69 -13.35
CA ALA A 274 -20.78 -4.47 -13.85
C ALA A 274 -20.52 -3.10 -14.49
N PRO A 275 -21.44 -2.49 -15.29
CA PRO A 275 -21.21 -1.15 -15.83
C PRO A 275 -21.07 -0.08 -14.75
N GLY A 276 -21.92 -0.10 -13.72
CA GLY A 276 -21.82 0.81 -12.58
C GLY A 276 -20.54 0.61 -11.79
N ALA A 277 -20.17 -0.66 -11.55
CA ALA A 277 -18.90 -1.01 -10.92
C ALA A 277 -17.68 -0.51 -11.72
N ALA A 278 -17.71 -0.57 -13.05
CA ALA A 278 -16.65 -0.08 -13.91
C ALA A 278 -16.45 1.45 -13.77
N ILE A 279 -17.53 2.22 -13.69
CA ILE A 279 -17.47 3.68 -13.46
C ILE A 279 -16.84 3.97 -12.09
N ILE A 280 -17.33 3.31 -11.04
CA ILE A 280 -16.83 3.50 -9.67
C ILE A 280 -15.36 3.09 -9.57
N HIS A 281 -14.96 1.99 -10.21
CA HIS A 281 -13.58 1.54 -10.25
C HIS A 281 -12.67 2.55 -10.95
N PHE A 282 -13.01 2.94 -12.18
CA PHE A 282 -12.13 3.72 -13.04
C PHE A 282 -12.02 5.19 -12.61
N PHE A 283 -13.15 5.82 -12.30
CA PHE A 283 -13.18 7.23 -11.90
C PHE A 283 -13.12 7.44 -10.39
N GLY A 284 -13.68 6.53 -9.61
CA GLY A 284 -13.64 6.59 -8.15
C GLY A 284 -12.38 5.99 -7.52
N GLY A 285 -11.65 5.14 -8.26
CA GLY A 285 -10.43 4.50 -7.76
C GLY A 285 -10.67 3.44 -6.69
N ILE A 286 -11.88 2.90 -6.60
CA ILE A 286 -12.24 1.86 -5.64
C ILE A 286 -11.98 0.50 -6.30
N HIS A 287 -10.76 -0.04 -6.12
CA HIS A 287 -10.37 -1.30 -6.74
C HIS A 287 -11.13 -2.50 -6.16
N GLU A 288 -11.51 -2.45 -4.91
CA GLU A 288 -12.22 -3.53 -4.22
C GLU A 288 -13.57 -3.87 -4.88
N ILE A 289 -14.13 -2.98 -5.70
CA ILE A 289 -15.43 -3.22 -6.33
C ILE A 289 -15.41 -4.36 -7.36
N TYR A 290 -14.24 -4.66 -7.98
CA TYR A 290 -14.15 -5.77 -8.91
C TYR A 290 -13.78 -7.12 -8.24
N PHE A 291 -13.32 -7.12 -6.98
CA PHE A 291 -12.90 -8.33 -6.28
C PHE A 291 -14.01 -9.39 -6.16
N PRO A 292 -15.29 -9.04 -5.85
CA PRO A 292 -16.38 -10.02 -5.83
C PRO A 292 -16.54 -10.76 -7.16
N TYR A 293 -16.35 -10.09 -8.28
CA TYR A 293 -16.46 -10.70 -9.62
C TYR A 293 -15.38 -11.75 -9.85
N VAL A 294 -14.14 -11.48 -9.40
CA VAL A 294 -13.05 -12.45 -9.47
C VAL A 294 -13.25 -13.59 -8.46
N LEU A 295 -13.71 -13.29 -7.23
CA LEU A 295 -13.97 -14.32 -6.21
C LEU A 295 -15.11 -15.25 -6.60
N MET A 296 -16.10 -14.76 -7.36
CA MET A 296 -17.17 -15.58 -7.94
C MET A 296 -16.62 -16.54 -9.02
N LYS A 297 -15.64 -16.10 -9.80
CA LYS A 297 -15.00 -16.91 -10.86
C LYS A 297 -13.47 -16.80 -10.77
N PRO A 298 -12.81 -17.62 -9.93
CA PRO A 298 -11.38 -17.47 -9.60
C PRO A 298 -10.42 -17.52 -10.81
N ALA A 299 -10.82 -18.15 -11.91
CA ALA A 299 -10.03 -18.16 -13.15
C ALA A 299 -9.75 -16.73 -13.70
N LEU A 300 -10.57 -15.73 -13.33
CA LEU A 300 -10.38 -14.33 -13.72
C LEU A 300 -9.15 -13.68 -13.06
N ILE A 301 -8.54 -14.31 -12.07
CA ILE A 301 -7.22 -13.91 -11.57
C ILE A 301 -6.21 -13.88 -12.73
N LEU A 302 -6.31 -14.81 -13.69
CA LEU A 302 -5.44 -14.81 -14.88
C LEU A 302 -5.64 -13.56 -15.75
N ALA A 303 -6.87 -13.05 -15.83
CA ALA A 303 -7.16 -11.81 -16.53
C ALA A 303 -6.54 -10.59 -15.82
N ALA A 304 -6.64 -10.53 -14.50
CA ALA A 304 -6.00 -9.49 -13.70
C ALA A 304 -4.47 -9.52 -13.88
N ILE A 305 -3.85 -10.70 -13.75
CA ILE A 305 -2.41 -10.88 -13.93
C ILE A 305 -1.97 -10.47 -15.34
N GLY A 306 -2.64 -10.98 -16.38
CA GLY A 306 -2.29 -10.65 -17.77
C GLY A 306 -2.41 -9.15 -18.07
N GLY A 307 -3.46 -8.51 -17.57
CA GLY A 307 -3.63 -7.07 -17.64
C GLY A 307 -2.55 -6.31 -16.89
N GLY A 308 -2.26 -6.71 -15.64
CA GLY A 308 -1.23 -6.10 -14.80
C GLY A 308 0.16 -6.20 -15.44
N MET A 309 0.55 -7.40 -15.91
CA MET A 309 1.83 -7.60 -16.63
C MET A 309 1.94 -6.72 -17.85
N THR A 310 0.87 -6.61 -18.65
CA THR A 310 0.84 -5.76 -19.85
C THR A 310 0.99 -4.29 -19.48
N GLY A 311 0.31 -3.83 -18.43
CA GLY A 311 0.42 -2.46 -17.96
C GLY A 311 1.83 -2.12 -17.49
N VAL A 312 2.45 -2.98 -16.69
CA VAL A 312 3.83 -2.80 -16.21
C VAL A 312 4.82 -2.84 -17.36
N ALA A 313 4.71 -3.80 -18.30
CA ALA A 313 5.57 -3.88 -19.47
C ALA A 313 5.47 -2.60 -20.33
N THR A 314 4.26 -2.08 -20.54
CA THR A 314 4.06 -0.82 -21.26
C THR A 314 4.74 0.35 -20.55
N ASN A 315 4.58 0.45 -19.23
CA ASN A 315 5.23 1.50 -18.42
C ASN A 315 6.76 1.42 -18.51
N MET A 316 7.34 0.22 -18.53
CA MET A 316 8.78 0.03 -18.69
C MET A 316 9.26 0.49 -20.07
N VAL A 317 8.58 0.07 -21.15
CA VAL A 317 8.95 0.45 -22.54
C VAL A 317 8.94 1.96 -22.74
N PHE A 318 7.98 2.66 -22.14
CA PHE A 318 7.87 4.11 -22.23
C PHE A 318 8.59 4.86 -21.09
N HIS A 319 9.29 4.17 -20.21
CA HIS A 319 9.99 4.76 -19.05
C HIS A 319 9.09 5.69 -18.24
N THR A 320 7.84 5.26 -17.97
CA THR A 320 6.83 6.08 -17.32
C THR A 320 6.92 6.03 -15.83
N GLY A 321 6.46 7.08 -15.16
CA GLY A 321 6.33 7.14 -13.71
C GLY A 321 5.35 8.22 -13.26
N LEU A 322 4.94 8.10 -11.99
CA LEU A 322 4.19 9.13 -11.29
C LEU A 322 5.12 9.91 -10.36
N ARG A 323 4.78 11.16 -10.08
CA ARG A 323 5.52 12.02 -9.13
C ARG A 323 5.26 11.63 -7.67
N ALA A 324 4.06 11.12 -7.41
CA ALA A 324 3.61 10.66 -6.10
C ALA A 324 2.58 9.54 -6.25
N PRO A 325 2.28 8.75 -5.19
CA PRO A 325 1.27 7.72 -5.25
C PRO A 325 -0.10 8.29 -5.57
N ALA A 326 -0.81 7.67 -6.52
CA ALA A 326 -2.19 8.01 -6.82
C ALA A 326 -3.11 7.41 -5.75
N ALA A 327 -3.65 8.23 -4.88
CA ALA A 327 -4.61 7.84 -3.85
C ALA A 327 -5.87 8.72 -3.94
N PRO A 328 -7.05 8.16 -4.26
CA PRO A 328 -7.29 6.76 -4.62
C PRO A 328 -6.70 6.41 -6.01
N GLY A 329 -6.56 5.11 -6.31
CA GLY A 329 -6.05 4.59 -7.59
C GLY A 329 -7.00 4.80 -8.78
N SER A 330 -7.54 6.00 -8.96
CA SER A 330 -8.41 6.37 -10.07
C SER A 330 -7.61 6.86 -11.27
N PHE A 331 -8.18 6.73 -12.46
CA PHE A 331 -7.56 7.29 -13.67
C PHE A 331 -7.30 8.80 -13.54
N ILE A 332 -8.22 9.54 -12.89
CA ILE A 332 -8.05 10.97 -12.66
C ILE A 332 -6.86 11.25 -11.74
N ALA A 333 -6.75 10.55 -10.61
CA ALA A 333 -5.64 10.72 -9.69
C ALA A 333 -4.30 10.32 -10.31
N ILE A 334 -4.28 9.24 -11.11
CA ILE A 334 -3.10 8.82 -11.87
C ILE A 334 -2.67 9.93 -12.83
N MET A 335 -3.60 10.49 -13.63
CA MET A 335 -3.28 11.57 -14.56
C MET A 335 -2.75 12.83 -13.86
N LEU A 336 -3.27 13.17 -12.68
CA LEU A 336 -2.79 14.28 -11.86
C LEU A 336 -1.34 14.08 -11.39
N GLN A 337 -0.97 12.84 -11.06
CA GLN A 337 0.38 12.50 -10.58
C GLN A 337 1.36 12.14 -11.69
N THR A 338 0.90 11.98 -12.94
CA THR A 338 1.75 11.58 -14.06
C THR A 338 2.82 12.63 -14.36
N ALA A 339 4.08 12.19 -14.46
CA ALA A 339 5.18 13.04 -14.86
C ALA A 339 4.99 13.57 -16.30
N ASN A 340 5.52 14.77 -16.61
CA ASN A 340 5.26 15.45 -17.88
C ASN A 340 5.64 14.64 -19.13
N ASP A 341 6.67 13.82 -19.04
CA ASP A 341 7.18 12.95 -20.10
C ASP A 341 6.47 11.58 -20.15
N SER A 342 5.55 11.30 -19.23
CA SER A 342 5.00 9.96 -19.00
C SER A 342 3.54 9.79 -19.44
N TYR A 343 2.84 10.85 -19.85
CA TYR A 343 1.40 10.80 -20.16
C TYR A 343 1.04 9.76 -21.21
N LEU A 344 1.76 9.74 -22.34
CA LEU A 344 1.47 8.79 -23.42
C LEU A 344 1.58 7.34 -22.94
N GLY A 345 2.68 7.02 -22.26
CA GLY A 345 2.92 5.66 -21.81
C GLY A 345 1.96 5.23 -20.72
N VAL A 346 1.58 6.13 -19.79
CA VAL A 346 0.57 5.83 -18.74
C VAL A 346 -0.80 5.58 -19.36
N ILE A 347 -1.25 6.41 -20.33
CA ILE A 347 -2.52 6.21 -21.02
C ILE A 347 -2.51 4.87 -21.78
N LEU A 348 -1.44 4.58 -22.51
CA LEU A 348 -1.29 3.31 -23.22
C LEU A 348 -1.23 2.12 -22.25
N SER A 349 -0.55 2.26 -21.12
CA SER A 349 -0.49 1.23 -20.07
C SER A 349 -1.88 0.88 -19.56
N VAL A 350 -2.69 1.86 -19.21
CA VAL A 350 -4.08 1.65 -18.75
C VAL A 350 -4.93 1.02 -19.87
N LEU A 351 -4.82 1.54 -21.09
CA LEU A 351 -5.59 1.04 -22.24
C LEU A 351 -5.24 -0.41 -22.56
N LEU A 352 -3.96 -0.72 -22.75
CA LEU A 352 -3.49 -2.05 -23.14
C LEU A 352 -3.75 -3.07 -22.01
N SER A 353 -3.55 -2.68 -20.76
CA SER A 353 -3.90 -3.46 -19.57
C SER A 353 -5.39 -3.81 -19.56
N THR A 354 -6.26 -2.81 -19.85
CA THR A 354 -7.71 -3.03 -19.97
C THR A 354 -8.05 -3.99 -21.09
N VAL A 355 -7.47 -3.80 -22.28
CA VAL A 355 -7.75 -4.64 -23.46
C VAL A 355 -7.34 -6.08 -23.21
N VAL A 356 -6.13 -6.33 -22.71
CA VAL A 356 -5.63 -7.70 -22.47
C VAL A 356 -6.46 -8.37 -21.37
N SER A 357 -6.72 -7.68 -20.27
CA SER A 357 -7.57 -8.20 -19.20
C SER A 357 -8.98 -8.51 -19.70
N PHE A 358 -9.58 -7.62 -20.51
CA PHE A 358 -10.90 -7.84 -21.11
C PHE A 358 -10.91 -9.08 -22.01
N LEU A 359 -9.92 -9.24 -22.90
CA LEU A 359 -9.85 -10.37 -23.82
C LEU A 359 -9.74 -11.70 -23.06
N ILE A 360 -8.86 -11.79 -22.08
CA ILE A 360 -8.70 -12.99 -21.26
C ILE A 360 -10.00 -13.27 -20.49
N ALA A 361 -10.58 -12.25 -19.85
CA ALA A 361 -11.86 -12.39 -19.12
C ALA A 361 -13.01 -12.79 -20.05
N ALA A 362 -13.08 -12.21 -21.24
CA ALA A 362 -14.11 -12.54 -22.25
C ALA A 362 -14.04 -14.02 -22.68
N VAL A 363 -12.83 -14.53 -22.90
CA VAL A 363 -12.62 -15.96 -23.22
C VAL A 363 -13.12 -16.84 -22.07
N ILE A 364 -12.73 -16.53 -20.83
CA ILE A 364 -13.13 -17.29 -19.63
C ILE A 364 -14.65 -17.26 -19.46
N LEU A 365 -15.29 -16.09 -19.56
CA LEU A 365 -16.73 -15.95 -19.38
C LEU A 365 -17.53 -16.61 -20.49
N ARG A 366 -17.08 -16.52 -21.75
CA ARG A 366 -17.73 -17.19 -22.89
C ARG A 366 -17.62 -18.71 -22.78
N ALA A 367 -16.46 -19.24 -22.41
CA ALA A 367 -16.25 -20.69 -22.27
C ALA A 367 -17.17 -21.32 -21.21
N SER A 368 -17.48 -20.59 -20.14
CA SER A 368 -18.34 -21.06 -19.06
C SER A 368 -19.82 -20.66 -19.20
N ARG A 369 -20.17 -19.82 -20.18
CA ARG A 369 -21.49 -19.19 -20.27
C ARG A 369 -22.66 -20.16 -20.30
N LYS A 370 -22.53 -21.28 -21.03
CA LYS A 370 -23.61 -22.30 -21.13
C LYS A 370 -23.88 -22.89 -19.73
N LYS A 371 -22.83 -23.29 -19.02
CA LYS A 371 -22.92 -23.80 -17.65
C LYS A 371 -23.47 -22.77 -16.67
N ASP A 372 -23.05 -21.50 -16.83
CA ASP A 372 -23.50 -20.40 -15.98
C ASP A 372 -25.01 -20.10 -16.21
N LEU A 373 -25.55 -20.24 -17.42
CA LEU A 373 -26.96 -20.07 -17.71
C LEU A 373 -27.86 -21.20 -17.20
N GLU A 374 -27.33 -22.41 -17.07
CA GLU A 374 -28.00 -23.59 -16.51
C GLU A 374 -28.05 -23.54 -14.97
N ASN A 375 -27.26 -22.70 -14.32
CA ASN A 375 -27.19 -22.59 -12.86
C ASN A 375 -28.05 -21.40 -12.40
N GLU A 376 -29.15 -21.66 -11.67
CA GLU A 376 -30.08 -20.64 -11.16
C GLU A 376 -29.38 -19.56 -10.30
N ASN A 377 -28.25 -19.89 -9.64
CA ASN A 377 -27.46 -18.97 -8.83
C ASN A 377 -26.28 -18.35 -9.60
N ALA A 378 -26.17 -18.58 -10.92
CA ALA A 378 -25.10 -17.99 -11.70
C ALA A 378 -25.24 -16.48 -11.80
N GLY A 379 -24.18 -15.76 -11.46
CA GLY A 379 -24.18 -14.31 -11.41
C GLY A 379 -24.75 -13.72 -10.12
N ASP A 380 -25.08 -14.51 -9.12
CA ASP A 380 -25.37 -14.04 -7.78
C ASP A 380 -24.07 -13.63 -7.07
N LEU A 381 -23.95 -12.35 -6.82
CA LEU A 381 -22.78 -11.75 -6.13
C LEU A 381 -22.91 -11.85 -4.61
N SER A 382 -24.04 -12.24 -4.04
CA SER A 382 -24.30 -12.17 -2.60
C SER A 382 -23.28 -12.99 -1.78
N ALA A 383 -22.99 -14.22 -2.19
CA ALA A 383 -21.99 -15.07 -1.56
C ALA A 383 -20.55 -14.52 -1.74
N ALA A 384 -20.25 -13.94 -2.90
CA ALA A 384 -18.95 -13.35 -3.17
C ALA A 384 -18.78 -12.03 -2.42
N ILE A 385 -19.82 -11.21 -2.29
CA ILE A 385 -19.83 -9.99 -1.47
C ILE A 385 -19.65 -10.36 0.00
N ALA A 386 -20.40 -11.35 0.51
CA ALA A 386 -20.23 -11.81 1.90
C ALA A 386 -18.80 -12.31 2.17
N LYS A 387 -18.19 -13.04 1.22
CA LYS A 387 -16.81 -13.48 1.30
C LYS A 387 -15.82 -12.29 1.25
N THR A 388 -16.12 -11.28 0.46
CA THR A 388 -15.36 -10.03 0.37
C THR A 388 -15.40 -9.28 1.70
N GLU A 389 -16.59 -9.11 2.28
CA GLU A 389 -16.77 -8.47 3.59
C GLU A 389 -16.13 -9.27 4.73
N ALA A 390 -16.25 -10.60 4.70
CA ALA A 390 -15.55 -11.45 5.66
C ALA A 390 -14.03 -11.33 5.53
N ASN A 391 -13.53 -11.14 4.31
CA ASN A 391 -12.12 -10.94 4.03
C ASN A 391 -11.63 -9.53 4.46
N LYS A 392 -12.48 -8.50 4.44
CA LYS A 392 -12.15 -7.17 4.99
C LYS A 392 -11.96 -7.18 6.53
N GLY A 393 -12.30 -8.26 7.20
CA GLY A 393 -12.23 -8.38 8.65
C GLY A 393 -13.32 -7.52 9.29
N LYS A 394 -14.47 -8.10 9.59
CA LYS A 394 -15.42 -7.43 10.47
C LYS A 394 -14.76 -7.14 11.80
N LYS A 395 -14.89 -5.86 12.24
CA LYS A 395 -14.52 -5.38 13.56
C LYS A 395 -15.13 -6.23 14.68
#